data_f30dabf131532b9b92a72160722eb504
#
_entry.id   f30dabf131532b9b92a72160722eb504
#
_cell.length_a   1.000
_cell.length_b   1.000
_cell.length_c   1.000
_cell.angle_alpha   90.00
_cell.angle_beta   90.00
_cell.angle_gamma   90.00
#
_symmetry.space_group_name_H-M   'P 1'
#
loop_
_entity.id
_entity.type
_entity.pdbx_description
1 polymer ?
#
loop_
_entity_poly.entity_id
_entity_poly.type
_entity_poly.pdbx_seq_one_letter_code
_entity_poly.pdbx_strand_id
1 'polypeptide(L)'
;LCKVQYYRDGTEQLVQKLVSSFVVGVEIAVSEKKTSPYDVYASQQAHIFWFPVRAMEEEGVLDLRERIEFYKKTVHFLANEDIRKCRKIELLSIRGIRERIEQYLRIQQSRHKSNAFDIEFNREQMANYLGINRSVLSHELKKMEKEGILKVRKNHFELADKE
;
A
#
# COMPACT_ATOMS: atom_id res chain seq x y z
N LEU A 1 9.72 -1.28 -4.80
CA LEU A 1 9.03 -0.49 -5.81
C LEU A 1 7.94 0.36 -5.19
N CYS A 2 7.59 1.47 -5.82
CA CYS A 2 6.47 2.31 -5.47
C CYS A 2 5.45 2.34 -6.62
N LYS A 3 4.19 2.14 -6.28
CA LYS A 3 3.05 2.28 -7.18
C LYS A 3 2.41 3.63 -6.91
N VAL A 4 2.38 4.50 -7.90
CA VAL A 4 1.93 5.89 -7.77
C VAL A 4 0.91 6.24 -8.83
N GLN A 5 0.12 7.26 -8.56
CA GLN A 5 -0.78 7.87 -9.51
C GLN A 5 -0.49 9.36 -9.59
N TYR A 6 -0.41 9.89 -10.80
CA TYR A 6 -0.26 11.32 -11.03
C TYR A 6 -1.61 11.95 -11.35
N TYR A 7 -1.91 13.07 -10.71
CA TYR A 7 -3.06 13.88 -11.04
C TYR A 7 -2.72 14.89 -12.14
N ARG A 8 -3.76 15.53 -12.71
CA ARG A 8 -3.59 16.51 -13.80
C ARG A 8 -2.75 17.73 -13.41
N ASP A 9 -2.70 18.07 -12.15
CA ASP A 9 -1.88 19.15 -11.57
C ASP A 9 -0.43 18.74 -11.29
N GLY A 10 -0.04 17.52 -11.65
CA GLY A 10 1.29 16.97 -11.40
C GLY A 10 1.49 16.40 -9.98
N THR A 11 0.48 16.45 -9.13
CA THR A 11 0.56 15.88 -7.78
C THR A 11 0.70 14.35 -7.84
N GLU A 12 1.74 13.81 -7.19
CA GLU A 12 1.93 12.39 -7.02
C GLU A 12 1.16 11.88 -5.79
N GLN A 13 0.39 10.83 -5.96
CA GLN A 13 -0.20 10.09 -4.84
C GLN A 13 0.38 8.69 -4.76
N LEU A 14 0.97 8.36 -3.61
CA LEU A 14 1.44 7.02 -3.33
C LEU A 14 0.25 6.07 -3.13
N VAL A 15 0.06 5.19 -4.09
CA VAL A 15 -0.98 4.15 -4.03
C VAL A 15 -0.54 3.03 -3.10
N GLN A 16 0.71 2.56 -3.28
CA GLN A 16 1.26 1.44 -2.54
C GLN A 16 2.78 1.41 -2.60
N LYS A 17 3.43 1.05 -1.49
CA LYS A 17 4.81 0.61 -1.48
C LYS A 17 4.85 -0.91 -1.65
N LEU A 18 5.60 -1.39 -2.62
CA LEU A 18 5.69 -2.81 -2.96
C LEU A 18 6.95 -3.39 -2.32
N VAL A 19 6.77 -4.47 -1.59
CA VAL A 19 7.85 -5.23 -0.95
C VAL A 19 8.38 -6.32 -1.88
N SER A 20 9.38 -7.07 -1.43
CA SER A 20 9.91 -8.22 -2.17
C SER A 20 8.80 -9.27 -2.44
N SER A 21 8.94 -9.97 -3.55
CA SER A 21 8.01 -11.03 -3.99
C SER A 21 6.59 -10.55 -4.27
N PHE A 22 6.42 -9.26 -4.58
CA PHE A 22 5.11 -8.71 -4.95
C PHE A 22 4.89 -8.77 -6.46
N VAL A 23 3.66 -9.11 -6.85
CA VAL A 23 3.24 -9.15 -8.27
C VAL A 23 2.57 -7.85 -8.64
N VAL A 24 2.91 -7.27 -9.79
CA VAL A 24 2.36 -6.01 -10.30
C VAL A 24 1.79 -6.23 -11.69
N GLY A 25 0.65 -5.62 -11.96
CA GLY A 25 0.08 -5.56 -13.30
C GLY A 25 -0.82 -6.74 -13.66
N VAL A 26 -1.06 -7.70 -12.77
CA VAL A 26 -1.99 -8.81 -13.01
C VAL A 26 -3.37 -8.29 -13.37
N GLU A 27 -3.88 -7.32 -12.61
CA GLU A 27 -5.18 -6.69 -12.83
C GLU A 27 -5.28 -6.00 -14.21
N ILE A 28 -4.17 -5.48 -14.71
CA ILE A 28 -4.11 -4.85 -16.05
C ILE A 28 -4.05 -5.91 -17.13
N ALA A 29 -3.21 -6.93 -16.93
CA ALA A 29 -3.00 -8.00 -17.91
C ALA A 29 -4.27 -8.82 -18.18
N VAL A 30 -5.12 -9.01 -17.15
CA VAL A 30 -6.40 -9.72 -17.28
C VAL A 30 -7.60 -8.80 -17.55
N SER A 31 -7.42 -7.47 -17.53
CA SER A 31 -8.49 -6.52 -17.82
C SER A 31 -8.69 -6.36 -19.33
N GLU A 32 -9.88 -5.97 -19.75
CA GLU A 32 -10.20 -5.70 -21.15
C GLU A 32 -9.39 -4.53 -21.73
N LYS A 33 -9.25 -3.45 -20.97
CA LYS A 33 -8.58 -2.21 -21.43
C LYS A 33 -7.07 -2.33 -21.55
N LYS A 34 -6.45 -3.21 -20.76
CA LYS A 34 -4.97 -3.41 -20.69
C LYS A 34 -4.17 -2.13 -20.54
N THR A 35 -4.77 -1.10 -19.92
CA THR A 35 -4.15 0.21 -19.67
C THR A 35 -3.94 0.41 -18.19
N SER A 36 -2.72 0.77 -17.79
CA SER A 36 -2.40 1.01 -16.39
C SER A 36 -2.97 2.35 -15.93
N PRO A 37 -3.73 2.40 -14.83
CA PRO A 37 -4.14 3.65 -14.19
C PRO A 37 -3.08 4.23 -13.25
N TYR A 38 -1.90 3.63 -13.17
CA TYR A 38 -0.82 4.01 -12.28
C TYR A 38 0.54 3.75 -12.90
N ASP A 39 1.56 4.42 -12.38
CA ASP A 39 2.95 4.21 -12.70
C ASP A 39 3.64 3.40 -11.59
N VAL A 40 4.74 2.72 -11.96
CA VAL A 40 5.56 1.97 -11.01
C VAL A 40 7.01 2.36 -11.20
N TYR A 41 7.66 2.83 -10.14
CA TYR A 41 9.08 3.14 -10.19
C TYR A 41 9.87 2.45 -9.07
N ALA A 42 11.15 2.24 -9.31
CA ALA A 42 12.06 1.68 -8.33
C ALA A 42 12.65 2.80 -7.46
N SER A 43 12.33 2.82 -6.17
CA SER A 43 12.93 3.75 -5.19
C SER A 43 14.33 3.33 -4.74
N GLN A 44 14.77 2.15 -5.10
CA GLN A 44 16.09 1.56 -4.86
C GLN A 44 16.35 0.47 -5.89
N GLN A 45 17.57 -0.06 -5.96
CA GLN A 45 17.89 -1.16 -6.84
C GLN A 45 16.93 -2.33 -6.63
N ALA A 46 16.39 -2.87 -7.74
CA ALA A 46 15.40 -3.95 -7.71
C ALA A 46 15.63 -4.92 -8.87
N HIS A 47 15.37 -6.20 -8.62
CA HIS A 47 15.30 -7.22 -9.64
C HIS A 47 13.85 -7.47 -10.02
N ILE A 48 13.52 -7.40 -11.29
CA ILE A 48 12.17 -7.56 -11.82
C ILE A 48 12.15 -8.78 -12.75
N PHE A 49 11.23 -9.68 -12.48
CA PHE A 49 10.93 -10.80 -13.36
C PHE A 49 9.68 -10.48 -14.17
N TRP A 50 9.80 -10.50 -15.49
CA TRP A 50 8.68 -10.27 -16.40
C TRP A 50 8.06 -11.60 -16.80
N PHE A 51 6.74 -11.73 -16.60
CA PHE A 51 5.99 -12.91 -16.99
C PHE A 51 4.94 -12.55 -18.04
N PRO A 52 5.00 -13.08 -19.26
CA PRO A 52 4.00 -12.84 -20.29
C PRO A 52 2.72 -13.62 -19.96
N VAL A 53 1.61 -12.90 -19.70
CA VAL A 53 0.33 -13.53 -19.35
C VAL A 53 -0.16 -14.53 -20.41
N ARG A 54 0.10 -14.26 -21.69
CA ARG A 54 -0.22 -15.18 -22.78
C ARG A 54 0.43 -16.57 -22.63
N ALA A 55 1.57 -16.68 -21.97
CA ALA A 55 2.22 -17.98 -21.71
C ALA A 55 1.36 -18.91 -20.84
N MET A 56 0.34 -18.38 -20.15
CA MET A 56 -0.61 -19.19 -19.39
C MET A 56 -1.70 -19.81 -20.29
N GLU A 57 -1.93 -19.23 -21.46
CA GLU A 57 -2.95 -19.66 -22.42
C GLU A 57 -2.36 -20.53 -23.53
N GLU A 58 -1.04 -20.42 -23.76
CA GLU A 58 -0.34 -21.20 -24.80
C GLU A 58 -0.24 -22.69 -24.40
N GLU A 59 -0.60 -23.57 -25.34
CA GLU A 59 -0.46 -25.02 -25.15
C GLU A 59 1.03 -25.40 -25.02
N GLY A 60 1.34 -26.27 -24.07
CA GLY A 60 2.70 -26.80 -23.88
C GLY A 60 3.61 -25.98 -22.98
N VAL A 61 3.19 -24.80 -22.52
CA VAL A 61 3.95 -23.99 -21.51
C VAL A 61 3.66 -24.45 -20.09
N LEU A 62 2.38 -24.64 -19.78
CA LEU A 62 1.90 -25.15 -18.49
C LEU A 62 0.94 -26.30 -18.73
N ASP A 63 1.02 -27.34 -17.90
CA ASP A 63 0.00 -28.39 -17.91
C ASP A 63 -1.32 -27.87 -17.29
N LEU A 64 -2.40 -28.64 -17.41
CA LEU A 64 -3.72 -28.24 -16.93
C LEU A 64 -3.73 -27.99 -15.41
N ARG A 65 -2.98 -28.78 -14.63
CA ARG A 65 -2.91 -28.67 -13.18
C ARG A 65 -2.17 -27.40 -12.78
N GLU A 66 -1.04 -27.12 -13.40
CA GLU A 66 -0.25 -25.91 -13.19
C GLU A 66 -1.05 -24.66 -13.54
N ARG A 67 -1.80 -24.69 -14.65
CA ARG A 67 -2.68 -23.62 -15.10
C ARG A 67 -3.79 -23.33 -14.09
N ILE A 68 -4.47 -24.37 -13.60
CA ILE A 68 -5.50 -24.23 -12.57
C ILE A 68 -4.91 -23.64 -11.28
N GLU A 69 -3.75 -24.11 -10.84
CA GLU A 69 -3.09 -23.60 -9.63
C GLU A 69 -2.69 -22.13 -9.80
N PHE A 70 -2.19 -21.75 -10.97
CA PHE A 70 -1.87 -20.36 -11.28
C PHE A 70 -3.12 -19.47 -11.20
N TYR A 71 -4.23 -19.87 -11.83
CA TYR A 71 -5.47 -19.09 -11.77
C TYR A 71 -6.01 -18.97 -10.34
N LYS A 72 -5.97 -20.03 -9.54
CA LYS A 72 -6.34 -19.96 -8.13
C LYS A 72 -5.52 -18.92 -7.35
N LYS A 73 -4.19 -18.96 -7.51
CA LYS A 73 -3.29 -17.98 -6.87
C LYS A 73 -3.57 -16.56 -7.34
N THR A 74 -3.85 -16.39 -8.64
CA THR A 74 -4.21 -15.10 -9.22
C THR A 74 -5.51 -14.55 -8.63
N VAL A 75 -6.54 -15.37 -8.52
CA VAL A 75 -7.82 -14.97 -7.89
C VAL A 75 -7.62 -14.59 -6.44
N HIS A 76 -6.88 -15.39 -5.65
CA HIS A 76 -6.56 -15.06 -4.27
C HIS A 76 -5.78 -13.74 -4.15
N PHE A 77 -4.81 -13.53 -5.02
CA PHE A 77 -4.04 -12.28 -5.06
C PHE A 77 -4.96 -11.08 -5.34
N LEU A 78 -5.79 -11.15 -6.38
CA LEU A 78 -6.71 -10.07 -6.76
C LEU A 78 -7.73 -9.77 -5.66
N ALA A 79 -8.29 -10.81 -5.01
CA ALA A 79 -9.22 -10.64 -3.90
C ALA A 79 -8.56 -9.92 -2.69
N ASN A 80 -7.34 -10.30 -2.33
CA ASN A 80 -6.58 -9.63 -1.27
C ASN A 80 -6.25 -8.17 -1.62
N GLU A 81 -5.91 -7.91 -2.88
CA GLU A 81 -5.65 -6.55 -3.35
C GLU A 81 -6.92 -5.69 -3.34
N ASP A 82 -8.06 -6.26 -3.68
CA ASP A 82 -9.35 -5.56 -3.61
C ASP A 82 -9.71 -5.20 -2.17
N ILE A 83 -9.63 -6.14 -1.23
CA ILE A 83 -9.83 -5.89 0.21
C ILE A 83 -8.88 -4.79 0.70
N ARG A 84 -7.63 -4.80 0.27
CA ARG A 84 -6.66 -3.76 0.63
C ARG A 84 -7.04 -2.38 0.09
N LYS A 85 -7.54 -2.32 -1.15
CA LYS A 85 -8.05 -1.08 -1.75
C LYS A 85 -9.28 -0.56 -1.00
N CYS A 86 -10.23 -1.43 -0.65
CA CYS A 86 -11.40 -1.06 0.16
C CYS A 86 -10.98 -0.44 1.48
N ARG A 87 -10.06 -1.05 2.21
CA ARG A 87 -9.52 -0.50 3.48
C ARG A 87 -8.85 0.87 3.29
N LYS A 88 -8.15 1.08 2.18
CA LYS A 88 -7.58 2.39 1.87
C LYS A 88 -8.66 3.43 1.59
N ILE A 89 -9.71 3.07 0.85
CA ILE A 89 -10.86 3.95 0.58
C ILE A 89 -11.54 4.33 1.90
N GLU A 90 -11.82 3.38 2.78
CA GLU A 90 -12.38 3.63 4.11
C GLU A 90 -11.52 4.62 4.89
N LEU A 91 -10.20 4.39 4.93
CA LEU A 91 -9.25 5.27 5.61
C LEU A 91 -9.28 6.70 5.04
N LEU A 92 -9.27 6.85 3.72
CA LEU A 92 -9.29 8.16 3.06
C LEU A 92 -10.65 8.86 3.17
N SER A 93 -11.73 8.13 3.41
CA SER A 93 -13.08 8.66 3.63
C SER A 93 -13.26 9.31 5.01
N ILE A 94 -12.35 9.08 5.94
CA ILE A 94 -12.33 9.75 7.25
C ILE A 94 -12.03 11.23 7.03
N ARG A 95 -12.96 12.11 7.39
CA ARG A 95 -12.85 13.55 7.16
C ARG A 95 -11.80 14.22 8.04
N GLY A 96 -11.73 13.83 9.31
CA GLY A 96 -10.78 14.39 10.26
C GLY A 96 -9.35 13.90 10.00
N ILE A 97 -8.40 14.81 9.92
CA ILE A 97 -6.98 14.47 9.68
C ILE A 97 -6.45 13.64 10.84
N ARG A 98 -6.76 14.04 12.07
CA ARG A 98 -6.32 13.34 13.28
C ARG A 98 -6.87 11.92 13.33
N GLU A 99 -8.18 11.78 13.15
CA GLU A 99 -8.85 10.48 13.16
C GLU A 99 -8.31 9.56 12.07
N ARG A 100 -7.97 10.11 10.90
CA ARG A 100 -7.35 9.36 9.80
C ARG A 100 -5.95 8.86 10.17
N ILE A 101 -5.15 9.70 10.83
CA ILE A 101 -3.81 9.32 11.33
C ILE A 101 -3.95 8.23 12.40
N GLU A 102 -4.83 8.40 13.37
CA GLU A 102 -5.07 7.43 14.44
C GLU A 102 -5.52 6.08 13.87
N GLN A 103 -6.47 6.09 12.95
CA GLN A 103 -6.95 4.87 12.31
C GLN A 103 -5.85 4.14 11.54
N TYR A 104 -5.01 4.88 10.82
CA TYR A 104 -3.85 4.31 10.14
C TYR A 104 -2.88 3.65 11.15
N LEU A 105 -2.56 4.32 12.24
CA LEU A 105 -1.65 3.79 13.25
C LEU A 105 -2.23 2.57 13.96
N ARG A 106 -3.54 2.52 14.22
CA ARG A 106 -4.22 1.33 14.75
C ARG A 106 -4.17 0.14 13.80
N ILE A 107 -4.29 0.38 12.50
CA ILE A 107 -4.12 -0.67 11.49
C ILE A 107 -2.70 -1.23 11.55
N GLN A 108 -1.68 -0.37 11.70
CA GLN A 108 -0.29 -0.83 11.83
C GLN A 108 -0.07 -1.59 13.15
N GLN A 109 -0.57 -1.09 14.28
CA GLN A 109 -0.55 -1.76 15.58
C GLN A 109 -1.12 -3.18 15.49
N SER A 110 -2.30 -3.32 14.87
CA SER A 110 -2.94 -4.63 14.67
C SER A 110 -2.10 -5.57 13.80
N ARG A 111 -1.44 -5.06 12.76
CA ARG A 111 -0.56 -5.85 11.88
C ARG A 111 0.68 -6.34 12.59
N HIS A 112 1.30 -5.48 13.40
CA HIS A 112 2.51 -5.80 14.15
C HIS A 112 2.21 -6.53 15.47
N LYS A 113 0.94 -6.58 15.90
CA LYS A 113 0.50 -7.12 17.20
C LYS A 113 1.28 -6.53 18.37
N SER A 114 1.61 -5.25 18.29
CA SER A 114 2.43 -4.53 19.24
C SER A 114 2.05 -3.05 19.27
N ASN A 115 2.15 -2.42 20.44
CA ASN A 115 2.00 -0.97 20.58
C ASN A 115 3.21 -0.21 20.03
N ALA A 116 4.38 -0.86 19.96
CA ALA A 116 5.61 -0.33 19.39
C ALA A 116 5.91 -1.02 18.06
N PHE A 117 6.04 -0.23 16.98
CA PHE A 117 6.25 -0.75 15.64
C PHE A 117 6.93 0.27 14.72
N ASP A 118 7.55 -0.25 13.68
CA ASP A 118 8.12 0.53 12.61
C ASP A 118 7.19 0.54 11.40
N ILE A 119 7.04 1.71 10.76
CA ILE A 119 6.36 1.81 9.47
C ILE A 119 7.36 1.91 8.34
N GLU A 120 7.02 1.33 7.19
CA GLU A 120 7.89 1.36 6.00
C GLU A 120 7.96 2.73 5.32
N PHE A 121 7.01 3.62 5.64
CA PHE A 121 6.92 4.94 5.05
C PHE A 121 7.83 5.94 5.74
N ASN A 122 8.55 6.75 4.96
CA ASN A 122 9.06 8.00 5.48
C ASN A 122 7.91 9.02 5.65
N ARG A 123 8.21 10.19 6.21
CA ARG A 123 7.17 11.19 6.54
C ARG A 123 6.43 11.72 5.31
N GLU A 124 7.12 11.89 4.19
CA GLU A 124 6.55 12.28 2.91
C GLU A 124 5.60 11.20 2.37
N GLN A 125 6.08 9.97 2.33
CA GLN A 125 5.31 8.82 1.85
C GLN A 125 4.06 8.57 2.71
N MET A 126 4.17 8.74 4.04
CA MET A 126 3.03 8.61 4.95
C MET A 126 1.99 9.70 4.67
N ALA A 127 2.42 10.95 4.48
CA ALA A 127 1.54 12.06 4.16
C ALA A 127 0.80 11.81 2.82
N ASN A 128 1.54 11.44 1.78
CA ASN A 128 0.98 11.10 0.47
C ASN A 128 0.00 9.93 0.56
N TYR A 129 0.36 8.87 1.32
CA TYR A 129 -0.52 7.72 1.50
C TYR A 129 -1.84 8.10 2.19
N LEU A 130 -1.80 9.03 3.15
CA LEU A 130 -2.96 9.51 3.89
C LEU A 130 -3.72 10.66 3.18
N GLY A 131 -3.22 11.15 2.04
CA GLY A 131 -3.82 12.25 1.31
C GLY A 131 -3.82 13.56 2.12
N ILE A 132 -2.73 13.85 2.82
CA ILE A 132 -2.56 15.06 3.63
C ILE A 132 -1.20 15.70 3.38
N ASN A 133 -1.06 16.99 3.67
CA ASN A 133 0.21 17.68 3.56
C ASN A 133 1.21 17.18 4.61
N ARG A 134 2.49 17.02 4.21
CA ARG A 134 3.59 16.61 5.11
C ARG A 134 3.72 17.52 6.35
N SER A 135 3.59 18.83 6.16
CA SER A 135 3.64 19.81 7.27
C SER A 135 2.49 19.61 8.26
N VAL A 136 1.28 19.38 7.75
CA VAL A 136 0.08 19.12 8.54
C VAL A 136 0.23 17.80 9.31
N LEU A 137 0.68 16.73 8.65
CA LEU A 137 0.97 15.44 9.30
C LEU A 137 1.98 15.63 10.45
N SER A 138 3.08 16.35 10.18
CA SER A 138 4.14 16.54 11.17
C SER A 138 3.66 17.38 12.37
N HIS A 139 2.81 18.37 12.12
CA HIS A 139 2.20 19.18 13.17
C HIS A 139 1.27 18.35 14.05
N GLU A 140 0.38 17.56 13.45
CA GLU A 140 -0.59 16.75 14.17
C GLU A 140 0.08 15.65 14.99
N LEU A 141 1.11 14.98 14.46
CA LEU A 141 1.87 13.98 15.19
C LEU A 141 2.59 14.58 16.43
N LYS A 142 3.15 15.79 16.31
CA LYS A 142 3.74 16.50 17.47
C LYS A 142 2.70 16.85 18.52
N LYS A 143 1.47 17.20 18.09
CA LYS A 143 0.37 17.49 19.00
C LYS A 143 -0.06 16.23 19.76
N MET A 144 -0.24 15.12 19.04
CA MET A 144 -0.57 13.81 19.63
C MET A 144 0.53 13.33 20.60
N GLU A 145 1.80 13.61 20.30
CA GLU A 145 2.92 13.29 21.18
C GLU A 145 2.89 14.13 22.47
N LYS A 146 2.61 15.44 22.39
CA LYS A 146 2.42 16.31 23.56
C LYS A 146 1.24 15.90 24.44
N GLU A 147 0.20 15.35 23.84
CA GLU A 147 -0.99 14.83 24.53
C GLU A 147 -0.77 13.42 25.12
N GLY A 148 0.41 12.85 24.91
CA GLY A 148 0.75 11.52 25.44
C GLY A 148 0.10 10.35 24.73
N ILE A 149 -0.53 10.58 23.56
CA ILE A 149 -1.23 9.55 22.78
C ILE A 149 -0.25 8.59 22.09
N LEU A 150 0.90 9.13 21.69
CA LEU A 150 1.96 8.36 21.03
C LEU A 150 3.33 8.96 21.31
N LYS A 151 4.37 8.17 21.06
CA LYS A 151 5.75 8.65 20.88
C LYS A 151 6.18 8.31 19.45
N VAL A 152 6.95 9.21 18.83
CA VAL A 152 7.44 9.01 17.48
C VAL A 152 8.90 9.37 17.33
N ARG A 153 9.68 8.43 16.78
CA ARG A 153 11.09 8.62 16.41
C ARG A 153 11.31 8.17 14.97
N LYS A 154 11.45 9.12 14.06
CA LYS A 154 11.49 8.83 12.61
C LYS A 154 10.29 7.99 12.17
N ASN A 155 10.51 6.73 11.84
CA ASN A 155 9.48 5.77 11.38
C ASN A 155 8.99 4.83 12.49
N HIS A 156 9.54 4.94 13.69
CA HIS A 156 9.14 4.17 14.87
C HIS A 156 8.02 4.89 15.62
N PHE A 157 6.98 4.16 15.97
CA PHE A 157 5.81 4.64 16.71
C PHE A 157 5.57 3.77 17.94
N GLU A 158 5.28 4.40 19.06
CA GLU A 158 4.80 3.75 20.28
C GLU A 158 3.45 4.38 20.63
N LEU A 159 2.39 3.61 20.59
CA LEU A 159 1.05 4.06 20.97
C LEU A 159 0.84 3.86 22.47
N ALA A 160 0.24 4.84 23.13
CA ALA A 160 -0.18 4.68 24.52
C ALA A 160 -1.25 3.60 24.65
N ASP A 161 -1.19 2.82 25.71
CA ASP A 161 -2.26 1.90 26.06
C ASP A 161 -3.55 2.70 26.29
N LYS A 162 -4.64 2.26 25.71
CA LYS A 162 -5.95 2.81 26.09
C LYS A 162 -6.36 2.16 27.41
N GLU A 163 -6.50 2.99 28.43
CA GLU A 163 -7.27 2.62 29.61
C GLU A 163 -8.70 2.21 29.23
#